data_902073527a834633629169d8731c0602
#
_entry.id   902073527a834633629169d8731c0602
#
_cell.length_a   1.000
_cell.length_b   1.000
_cell.length_c   1.000
_cell.angle_alpha   90.00
_cell.angle_beta   90.00
_cell.angle_gamma   90.00
#
_symmetry.space_group_name_H-M   'P 1'
#
loop_
_entity.id
_entity.type
_entity.pdbx_description
1 polymer ?
#
loop_
_entity_poly.entity_id
_entity_poly.type
_entity_poly.pdbx_seq_one_letter_code
_entity_poly.pdbx_strand_id
1 'polypeptide(L)'
;MKVIVVSGGFDPIHSGHIAIFKEARELGDKLVVALNSDEWLINKKGAYFMPFNERRIVIENLSSVDMVIDFMDDDKGSASNAIIKLQEMYPDDEIVFANGGDRDKTNIPEMAVNGVDFAFGIGGDYKKNSSSWILKKWKYYHEERVWGSFSNLFQEKQVKVKELVIHPGMGTSFQKHFKRNEIWLISKGATLVFYSKDKPDNRQSI
;
A
#
# COMPACT_ATOMS: atom_id res chain seq x y z
N MET A 1 -23.54 -21.72 11.93
CA MET A 1 -23.15 -21.09 10.63
C MET A 1 -21.64 -21.27 10.45
N LYS A 2 -21.17 -21.05 9.24
CA LYS A 2 -19.74 -20.96 8.96
C LYS A 2 -19.36 -19.48 8.69
N VAL A 3 -18.64 -18.90 9.65
CA VAL A 3 -18.23 -17.48 9.61
C VAL A 3 -16.82 -17.39 9.09
N ILE A 4 -16.64 -16.73 7.96
CA ILE A 4 -15.34 -16.48 7.36
C ILE A 4 -14.85 -15.12 7.82
N VAL A 5 -13.60 -15.04 8.24
CA VAL A 5 -12.97 -13.76 8.61
C VAL A 5 -11.72 -13.52 7.79
N VAL A 6 -11.60 -12.31 7.26
CA VAL A 6 -10.39 -11.78 6.65
C VAL A 6 -9.94 -10.55 7.41
N SER A 7 -8.63 -10.32 7.54
CA SER A 7 -8.10 -9.17 8.23
C SER A 7 -7.16 -8.34 7.37
N GLY A 8 -7.08 -7.06 7.65
CA GLY A 8 -6.14 -6.17 6.98
C GLY A 8 -6.42 -4.68 7.17
N GLY A 9 -5.47 -3.87 6.75
CA GLY A 9 -5.63 -2.42 6.76
C GLY A 9 -6.44 -1.89 5.58
N PHE A 10 -6.46 -2.58 4.43
CA PHE A 10 -7.20 -2.23 3.21
C PHE A 10 -7.07 -0.76 2.81
N ASP A 11 -5.85 -0.25 2.82
CA ASP A 11 -5.56 1.17 2.69
C ASP A 11 -4.52 1.48 1.59
N PRO A 12 -4.98 2.00 0.43
CA PRO A 12 -6.35 1.98 -0.04
C PRO A 12 -6.84 0.59 -0.44
N ILE A 13 -8.17 0.43 -0.47
CA ILE A 13 -8.78 -0.79 -1.02
C ILE A 13 -8.51 -0.88 -2.53
N HIS A 14 -8.36 -2.09 -3.06
CA HIS A 14 -8.07 -2.33 -4.47
C HIS A 14 -8.61 -3.67 -4.97
N SER A 15 -8.54 -3.92 -6.27
CA SER A 15 -9.10 -5.13 -6.92
C SER A 15 -8.62 -6.45 -6.31
N GLY A 16 -7.38 -6.52 -5.79
CA GLY A 16 -6.88 -7.69 -5.09
C GLY A 16 -7.65 -7.98 -3.80
N HIS A 17 -7.98 -6.96 -3.02
CA HIS A 17 -8.81 -7.10 -1.82
C HIS A 17 -10.24 -7.55 -2.18
N ILE A 18 -10.81 -6.98 -3.24
CA ILE A 18 -12.14 -7.38 -3.72
C ILE A 18 -12.17 -8.86 -4.14
N ALA A 19 -11.10 -9.35 -4.79
CA ALA A 19 -11.00 -10.76 -5.16
C ALA A 19 -10.97 -11.66 -3.91
N ILE A 20 -10.18 -11.28 -2.89
CA ILE A 20 -10.15 -11.98 -1.60
C ILE A 20 -11.54 -12.01 -0.95
N PHE A 21 -12.23 -10.87 -0.88
CA PHE A 21 -13.56 -10.81 -0.26
C PHE A 21 -14.58 -11.68 -0.98
N LYS A 22 -14.59 -11.66 -2.32
CA LYS A 22 -15.51 -12.49 -3.12
C LYS A 22 -15.27 -13.98 -2.88
N GLU A 23 -14.03 -14.43 -2.97
CA GLU A 23 -13.69 -15.84 -2.80
C GLU A 23 -13.88 -16.29 -1.34
N ALA A 24 -13.49 -15.46 -0.36
CA ALA A 24 -13.74 -15.74 1.04
C ALA A 24 -15.24 -15.89 1.36
N ARG A 25 -16.10 -15.05 0.76
CA ARG A 25 -17.55 -15.14 0.94
C ARG A 25 -18.15 -16.48 0.46
N GLU A 26 -17.53 -17.08 -0.56
CA GLU A 26 -17.96 -18.39 -1.10
C GLU A 26 -17.62 -19.57 -0.18
N LEU A 27 -16.73 -19.37 0.80
CA LEU A 27 -16.29 -20.44 1.72
C LEU A 27 -17.27 -20.70 2.88
N GLY A 28 -18.22 -19.79 3.12
CA GLY A 28 -19.12 -19.92 4.26
C GLY A 28 -20.40 -19.07 4.13
N ASP A 29 -21.15 -19.03 5.23
CA ASP A 29 -22.46 -18.37 5.30
C ASP A 29 -22.34 -16.86 5.50
N LYS A 30 -21.23 -16.38 6.06
CA LYS A 30 -21.01 -14.98 6.42
C LYS A 30 -19.56 -14.58 6.26
N LEU A 31 -19.29 -13.44 5.63
CA LEU A 31 -17.96 -12.83 5.58
C LEU A 31 -17.88 -11.64 6.55
N VAL A 32 -16.96 -11.74 7.49
CA VAL A 32 -16.59 -10.67 8.41
C VAL A 32 -15.21 -10.13 8.04
N VAL A 33 -15.11 -8.81 7.87
CA VAL A 33 -13.82 -8.14 7.67
C VAL A 33 -13.36 -7.52 8.97
N ALA A 34 -12.25 -8.03 9.50
CA ALA A 34 -11.56 -7.47 10.66
C ALA A 34 -10.61 -6.37 10.20
N LEU A 35 -10.97 -5.12 10.46
CA LEU A 35 -10.26 -3.95 9.96
C LEU A 35 -9.23 -3.46 10.98
N ASN A 36 -7.96 -3.45 10.58
CA ASN A 36 -6.89 -2.91 11.43
C ASN A 36 -7.02 -1.39 11.65
N SER A 37 -6.56 -0.94 12.81
CA SER A 37 -6.60 0.47 13.23
C SER A 37 -5.74 1.39 12.35
N ASP A 38 -5.91 2.70 12.51
CA ASP A 38 -5.03 3.70 11.91
C ASP A 38 -3.62 3.64 12.53
N GLU A 39 -3.54 3.35 13.83
CA GLU A 39 -2.28 3.19 14.54
C GLU A 39 -1.47 2.00 14.01
N TRP A 40 -2.12 0.87 13.76
CA TRP A 40 -1.49 -0.28 13.11
C TRP A 40 -0.90 0.09 11.73
N LEU A 41 -1.62 0.88 10.92
CA LEU A 41 -1.13 1.34 9.63
C LEU A 41 0.06 2.30 9.77
N ILE A 42 0.03 3.21 10.75
CA ILE A 42 1.16 4.10 11.05
C ILE A 42 2.40 3.28 11.43
N ASN A 43 2.24 2.32 12.34
CA ASN A 43 3.35 1.45 12.78
C ASN A 43 3.91 0.61 11.63
N LYS A 44 3.07 0.09 10.76
CA LYS A 44 3.47 -0.78 9.63
C LYS A 44 4.02 -0.04 8.41
N LYS A 45 3.48 1.15 8.09
CA LYS A 45 3.72 1.85 6.81
C LYS A 45 4.18 3.29 6.98
N GLY A 46 4.22 3.81 8.21
CA GLY A 46 4.54 5.20 8.52
C GLY A 46 3.37 6.18 8.43
N ALA A 47 2.28 5.82 7.76
CA ALA A 47 1.06 6.63 7.64
C ALA A 47 -0.11 5.78 7.14
N TYR A 48 -1.33 6.27 7.32
CA TYR A 48 -2.50 5.79 6.59
C TYR A 48 -2.88 6.78 5.47
N PHE A 49 -3.54 6.27 4.43
CA PHE A 49 -4.09 7.07 3.33
C PHE A 49 -5.54 7.47 3.61
N MET A 50 -6.35 6.51 4.05
CA MET A 50 -7.75 6.71 4.44
C MET A 50 -7.90 6.43 5.94
N PRO A 51 -8.53 7.35 6.71
CA PRO A 51 -8.81 7.10 8.12
C PRO A 51 -9.75 5.90 8.30
N PHE A 52 -9.71 5.28 9.47
CA PHE A 52 -10.45 4.06 9.80
C PHE A 52 -11.93 4.13 9.40
N ASN A 53 -12.62 5.21 9.74
CA ASN A 53 -14.06 5.35 9.45
C ASN A 53 -14.36 5.34 7.95
N GLU A 54 -13.51 5.98 7.12
CA GLU A 54 -13.68 5.98 5.67
C GLU A 54 -13.45 4.58 5.09
N ARG A 55 -12.40 3.88 5.54
CA ARG A 55 -12.12 2.50 5.14
C ARG A 55 -13.26 1.57 5.52
N ARG A 56 -13.80 1.72 6.73
CA ARG A 56 -14.93 0.96 7.25
C ARG A 56 -16.16 1.16 6.39
N ILE A 57 -16.59 2.40 6.15
CA ILE A 57 -17.76 2.72 5.33
C ILE A 57 -17.63 2.11 3.91
N VAL A 58 -16.48 2.24 3.28
CA VAL A 58 -16.26 1.67 1.94
C VAL A 58 -16.42 0.16 1.95
N ILE A 59 -15.84 -0.53 2.94
CA ILE A 59 -15.86 -1.99 3.02
C ILE A 59 -17.26 -2.51 3.39
N GLU A 60 -17.96 -1.87 4.31
CA GLU A 60 -19.34 -2.21 4.72
C GLU A 60 -20.34 -2.15 3.57
N ASN A 61 -20.06 -1.34 2.54
CA ASN A 61 -20.91 -1.20 1.36
C ASN A 61 -20.55 -2.14 0.19
N LEU A 62 -19.63 -3.07 0.39
CA LEU A 62 -19.30 -4.09 -0.60
C LEU A 62 -20.27 -5.26 -0.50
N SER A 63 -20.87 -5.66 -1.60
CA SER A 63 -21.89 -6.74 -1.67
C SER A 63 -21.41 -8.11 -1.18
N SER A 64 -20.09 -8.33 -1.13
CA SER A 64 -19.48 -9.57 -0.62
C SER A 64 -19.19 -9.54 0.88
N VAL A 65 -19.40 -8.40 1.56
CA VAL A 65 -19.07 -8.23 2.99
C VAL A 65 -20.37 -8.14 3.79
N ASP A 66 -20.53 -9.00 4.79
CA ASP A 66 -21.72 -9.00 5.64
C ASP A 66 -21.51 -8.15 6.90
N MET A 67 -20.27 -7.99 7.37
CA MET A 67 -19.95 -7.22 8.57
C MET A 67 -18.52 -6.74 8.54
N VAL A 68 -18.27 -5.57 9.12
CA VAL A 68 -16.93 -5.08 9.46
C VAL A 68 -16.80 -4.95 10.97
N ILE A 69 -15.73 -5.48 11.54
CA ILE A 69 -15.41 -5.32 12.96
C ILE A 69 -14.10 -4.57 13.15
N ASP A 70 -14.05 -3.80 14.20
CA ASP A 70 -12.83 -3.30 14.83
C ASP A 70 -12.30 -4.33 15.83
N PHE A 71 -11.03 -4.27 16.15
CA PHE A 71 -10.40 -5.07 17.19
C PHE A 71 -9.17 -4.35 17.74
N MET A 72 -8.73 -4.74 18.93
CA MET A 72 -7.50 -4.21 19.51
C MET A 72 -6.30 -4.85 18.84
N ASP A 73 -5.40 -4.02 18.33
CA ASP A 73 -4.11 -4.49 17.83
C ASP A 73 -3.30 -5.12 18.98
N ASP A 74 -2.49 -6.12 18.65
CA ASP A 74 -1.55 -6.74 19.58
C ASP A 74 -0.10 -6.29 19.26
N ASP A 75 0.82 -6.59 20.18
CA ASP A 75 2.24 -6.22 20.02
C ASP A 75 2.91 -6.89 18.80
N LYS A 76 2.30 -7.96 18.28
CA LYS A 76 2.77 -8.68 17.08
C LYS A 76 2.17 -8.13 15.79
N GLY A 77 1.20 -7.21 15.89
CA GLY A 77 0.43 -6.69 14.76
C GLY A 77 -0.43 -7.76 14.09
N SER A 78 -0.85 -8.79 14.86
CA SER A 78 -1.67 -9.91 14.39
C SER A 78 -3.16 -9.61 14.48
N ALA A 79 -3.97 -10.43 13.81
CA ALA A 79 -5.43 -10.41 13.92
C ALA A 79 -5.98 -11.38 14.95
N SER A 80 -5.15 -11.91 15.87
CA SER A 80 -5.57 -12.89 16.88
C SER A 80 -6.73 -12.38 17.73
N ASN A 81 -6.69 -11.10 18.15
CA ASN A 81 -7.77 -10.50 18.93
C ASN A 81 -9.09 -10.38 18.14
N ALA A 82 -9.02 -10.22 16.82
CA ALA A 82 -10.22 -10.24 15.98
C ALA A 82 -10.86 -11.65 15.95
N ILE A 83 -10.05 -12.69 15.87
CA ILE A 83 -10.54 -14.08 15.88
C ILE A 83 -11.19 -14.38 17.23
N ILE A 84 -10.54 -14.04 18.35
CA ILE A 84 -11.08 -14.22 19.72
C ILE A 84 -12.42 -13.48 19.86
N LYS A 85 -12.48 -12.22 19.42
CA LYS A 85 -13.75 -11.45 19.43
C LYS A 85 -14.85 -12.14 18.64
N LEU A 86 -14.53 -12.75 17.51
CA LEU A 86 -15.51 -13.49 16.72
C LEU A 86 -15.95 -14.78 17.39
N GLN A 87 -15.06 -15.50 18.07
CA GLN A 87 -15.44 -16.68 18.88
C GLN A 87 -16.41 -16.33 20.02
N GLU A 88 -16.24 -15.15 20.62
CA GLU A 88 -17.17 -14.62 21.63
C GLU A 88 -18.53 -14.24 21.03
N MET A 89 -18.53 -13.65 19.82
CA MET A 89 -19.76 -13.24 19.12
C MET A 89 -20.53 -14.42 18.52
N TYR A 90 -19.85 -15.51 18.18
CA TYR A 90 -20.38 -16.69 17.50
C TYR A 90 -19.91 -17.98 18.18
N PRO A 91 -20.28 -18.23 19.47
CA PRO A 91 -19.71 -19.31 20.28
C PRO A 91 -20.04 -20.71 19.76
N ASP A 92 -21.14 -20.85 19.02
CA ASP A 92 -21.64 -22.14 18.49
C ASP A 92 -21.37 -22.33 17.01
N ASP A 93 -20.66 -21.37 16.37
CA ASP A 93 -20.43 -21.33 14.95
C ASP A 93 -18.98 -21.71 14.58
N GLU A 94 -18.80 -22.25 13.39
CA GLU A 94 -17.48 -22.54 12.81
C GLU A 94 -16.84 -21.22 12.35
N ILE A 95 -15.63 -20.92 12.81
CA ILE A 95 -14.87 -19.74 12.39
C ILE A 95 -13.70 -20.18 11.52
N VAL A 96 -13.57 -19.57 10.36
CA VAL A 96 -12.47 -19.80 9.41
C VAL A 96 -11.73 -18.50 9.13
N PHE A 97 -10.46 -18.45 9.49
CA PHE A 97 -9.59 -17.32 9.15
C PHE A 97 -9.01 -17.50 7.75
N ALA A 98 -9.44 -16.65 6.82
CA ALA A 98 -9.09 -16.73 5.42
C ALA A 98 -7.96 -15.76 5.06
N ASN A 99 -6.90 -16.28 4.46
CA ASN A 99 -5.70 -15.55 4.10
C ASN A 99 -5.45 -15.59 2.60
N GLY A 100 -5.06 -14.43 2.04
CA GLY A 100 -4.65 -14.30 0.65
C GLY A 100 -3.17 -13.96 0.49
N GLY A 101 -2.72 -14.00 -0.76
CA GLY A 101 -1.36 -13.64 -1.12
C GLY A 101 -0.31 -14.69 -0.70
N ASP A 102 0.76 -14.23 -0.10
CA ASP A 102 1.94 -14.99 0.31
C ASP A 102 1.87 -15.56 1.75
N ARG A 103 0.69 -15.56 2.34
CA ARG A 103 0.47 -16.09 3.70
C ARG A 103 0.18 -17.60 3.69
N ASP A 104 0.86 -18.31 4.58
CA ASP A 104 0.72 -19.74 4.78
C ASP A 104 0.79 -20.13 6.27
N LYS A 105 0.67 -21.43 6.56
CA LYS A 105 0.67 -21.97 7.93
C LYS A 105 1.95 -21.67 8.74
N THR A 106 3.03 -21.29 8.09
CA THR A 106 4.34 -21.10 8.74
C THR A 106 4.63 -19.64 9.07
N ASN A 107 3.87 -18.69 8.49
CA ASN A 107 4.20 -17.27 8.57
C ASN A 107 3.10 -16.39 9.16
N ILE A 108 2.04 -16.97 9.77
CA ILE A 108 1.00 -16.20 10.44
C ILE A 108 0.93 -16.50 11.95
N PRO A 109 0.99 -15.46 12.82
CA PRO A 109 0.90 -15.63 14.26
C PRO A 109 -0.48 -16.11 14.75
N GLU A 110 -1.52 -15.89 13.95
CA GLU A 110 -2.91 -16.28 14.23
C GLU A 110 -3.08 -17.80 14.39
N MET A 111 -2.15 -18.61 13.88
CA MET A 111 -2.13 -20.06 14.08
C MET A 111 -2.08 -20.48 15.57
N ALA A 112 -1.71 -19.57 16.47
CA ALA A 112 -1.71 -19.82 17.92
C ALA A 112 -3.12 -19.76 18.55
N VAL A 113 -4.13 -19.29 17.83
CA VAL A 113 -5.51 -19.23 18.31
C VAL A 113 -6.16 -20.61 18.13
N ASN A 114 -6.65 -21.20 19.21
CA ASN A 114 -7.31 -22.50 19.18
C ASN A 114 -8.78 -22.37 18.73
N GLY A 115 -9.32 -23.45 18.17
CA GLY A 115 -10.75 -23.53 17.81
C GLY A 115 -11.14 -22.68 16.60
N VAL A 116 -10.19 -22.44 15.71
CA VAL A 116 -10.40 -21.74 14.44
C VAL A 116 -9.76 -22.53 13.31
N ASP A 117 -10.43 -22.58 12.17
CA ASP A 117 -9.90 -23.15 10.95
C ASP A 117 -9.23 -22.08 10.07
N PHE A 118 -8.35 -22.53 9.18
CA PHE A 118 -7.57 -21.64 8.33
C PHE A 118 -7.72 -22.00 6.86
N ALA A 119 -7.99 -20.99 6.02
CA ALA A 119 -8.00 -21.09 4.58
C ALA A 119 -6.89 -20.20 3.99
N PHE A 120 -6.14 -20.71 3.02
CA PHE A 120 -5.00 -20.03 2.39
C PHE A 120 -5.17 -19.94 0.87
N GLY A 121 -4.41 -19.05 0.23
CA GLY A 121 -4.46 -18.85 -1.22
C GLY A 121 -5.69 -18.12 -1.74
N ILE A 122 -6.47 -17.50 -0.84
CA ILE A 122 -7.72 -16.81 -1.18
C ILE A 122 -7.43 -15.56 -2.01
N GLY A 123 -8.15 -15.37 -3.11
CA GLY A 123 -7.96 -14.26 -4.05
C GLY A 123 -6.96 -14.56 -5.17
N GLY A 124 -6.47 -15.81 -5.26
CA GLY A 124 -5.55 -16.34 -6.26
C GLY A 124 -4.07 -16.19 -5.90
N ASP A 125 -3.25 -17.03 -6.53
CA ASP A 125 -1.81 -17.18 -6.24
C ASP A 125 -0.94 -15.99 -6.63
N TYR A 126 -1.46 -15.07 -7.42
CA TYR A 126 -0.71 -13.91 -7.89
C TYR A 126 -1.19 -12.63 -7.23
N LYS A 127 -0.27 -11.90 -6.63
CA LYS A 127 -0.50 -10.56 -6.10
C LYS A 127 -0.84 -9.58 -7.24
N LYS A 128 -2.12 -9.50 -7.59
CA LYS A 128 -2.63 -8.66 -8.70
C LYS A 128 -2.36 -7.16 -8.49
N ASN A 129 -2.30 -6.70 -7.22
CA ASN A 129 -2.08 -5.30 -6.88
C ASN A 129 -1.58 -5.16 -5.43
N SER A 130 -1.19 -3.94 -5.06
CA SER A 130 -0.79 -3.60 -3.70
C SER A 130 -1.15 -2.15 -3.40
N SER A 131 -1.71 -1.90 -2.24
CA SER A 131 -1.96 -0.55 -1.73
C SER A 131 -0.69 0.31 -1.79
N SER A 132 0.47 -0.25 -1.43
CA SER A 132 1.76 0.47 -1.50
C SER A 132 2.16 0.83 -2.92
N TRP A 133 1.89 -0.02 -3.92
CA TRP A 133 2.16 0.29 -5.33
C TRP A 133 1.25 1.39 -5.86
N ILE A 134 -0.04 1.33 -5.49
CA ILE A 134 -1.02 2.37 -5.87
C ILE A 134 -0.62 3.70 -5.27
N LEU A 135 -0.33 3.74 -3.96
CA LEU A 135 0.07 4.96 -3.27
C LEU A 135 1.38 5.55 -3.80
N LYS A 136 2.35 4.71 -4.15
CA LYS A 136 3.60 5.17 -4.76
C LYS A 136 3.35 5.88 -6.08
N LYS A 137 2.49 5.32 -6.93
CA LYS A 137 2.11 5.94 -8.21
C LYS A 137 1.26 7.19 -8.04
N TRP A 138 0.41 7.24 -7.03
CA TRP A 138 -0.47 8.37 -6.76
C TRP A 138 0.27 9.53 -6.08
N LYS A 139 1.16 9.23 -5.14
CA LYS A 139 1.89 10.23 -4.35
C LYS A 139 2.94 10.99 -5.14
N TYR A 140 3.52 10.35 -6.15
CA TYR A 140 4.61 10.93 -6.94
C TYR A 140 4.27 10.87 -8.42
N TYR A 141 4.03 12.04 -9.02
CA TYR A 141 3.99 12.13 -10.48
C TYR A 141 5.31 11.62 -11.03
N HIS A 142 5.26 10.55 -11.80
CA HIS A 142 6.41 9.89 -12.41
C HIS A 142 6.28 9.92 -13.93
N GLU A 143 7.37 10.23 -14.61
CA GLU A 143 7.41 10.31 -16.06
C GLU A 143 8.70 9.71 -16.60
N GLU A 144 8.56 8.77 -17.54
CA GLU A 144 9.68 8.21 -18.30
C GLU A 144 10.09 9.15 -19.42
N ARG A 145 11.39 9.26 -19.64
CA ARG A 145 12.02 10.06 -20.67
C ARG A 145 13.10 9.25 -21.38
N VAL A 146 13.52 9.69 -22.57
CA VAL A 146 14.61 9.05 -23.33
C VAL A 146 15.91 8.99 -22.51
N TRP A 147 16.17 9.97 -21.66
CA TRP A 147 17.37 10.05 -20.84
C TRP A 147 17.26 9.36 -19.48
N GLY A 148 16.10 8.81 -19.12
CA GLY A 148 15.81 8.20 -17.82
C GLY A 148 14.41 8.51 -17.35
N SER A 149 14.25 8.93 -16.10
CA SER A 149 12.93 9.26 -15.55
C SER A 149 13.01 10.37 -14.52
N PHE A 150 11.85 10.92 -14.17
CA PHE A 150 11.76 11.79 -13.00
C PHE A 150 10.49 11.53 -12.19
N SER A 151 10.58 11.77 -10.89
CA SER A 151 9.46 11.74 -9.96
C SER A 151 9.35 13.07 -9.23
N ASN A 152 8.15 13.64 -9.13
CA ASN A 152 7.90 14.79 -8.27
C ASN A 152 7.72 14.30 -6.84
N LEU A 153 8.70 14.48 -5.97
CA LEU A 153 8.64 14.05 -4.57
C LEU A 153 7.82 15.00 -3.69
N PHE A 154 7.82 16.28 -4.05
CA PHE A 154 7.07 17.32 -3.34
C PHE A 154 6.76 18.47 -4.29
N GLN A 155 5.57 19.06 -4.17
CA GLN A 155 5.21 20.27 -4.91
C GLN A 155 4.24 21.13 -4.10
N GLU A 156 4.67 22.33 -3.84
CA GLU A 156 3.90 23.44 -3.26
C GLU A 156 3.99 24.65 -4.19
N LYS A 157 3.25 25.74 -3.88
CA LYS A 157 3.15 26.92 -4.77
C LYS A 157 4.50 27.47 -5.22
N GLN A 158 5.53 27.44 -4.37
CA GLN A 158 6.83 28.07 -4.63
C GLN A 158 8.00 27.09 -4.62
N VAL A 159 7.78 25.84 -4.20
CA VAL A 159 8.84 24.82 -4.06
C VAL A 159 8.42 23.55 -4.77
N LYS A 160 9.35 22.98 -5.53
CA LYS A 160 9.19 21.66 -6.14
C LYS A 160 10.46 20.84 -5.93
N VAL A 161 10.30 19.64 -5.38
CA VAL A 161 11.37 18.67 -5.24
C VAL A 161 11.16 17.55 -6.24
N LYS A 162 12.19 17.27 -7.04
CA LYS A 162 12.20 16.18 -8.01
C LYS A 162 13.35 15.22 -7.74
N GLU A 163 13.08 13.93 -7.92
CA GLU A 163 14.13 12.95 -8.14
C GLU A 163 14.28 12.73 -9.65
N LEU A 164 15.50 12.78 -10.13
CA LEU A 164 15.85 12.44 -11.51
C LEU A 164 16.74 11.20 -11.51
N VAL A 165 16.38 10.22 -12.32
CA VAL A 165 17.22 9.04 -12.60
C VAL A 165 17.68 9.15 -14.04
N ILE A 166 18.98 9.35 -14.25
CA ILE A 166 19.58 9.54 -15.58
C ILE A 166 20.36 8.27 -15.94
N HIS A 167 20.09 7.73 -17.11
CA HIS A 167 20.80 6.56 -17.61
C HIS A 167 22.26 6.89 -17.96
N PRO A 168 23.19 5.93 -17.82
CA PRO A 168 24.58 6.13 -18.20
C PRO A 168 24.73 6.63 -19.62
N GLY A 169 25.54 7.67 -19.81
CA GLY A 169 25.77 8.30 -21.12
C GLY A 169 24.67 9.22 -21.63
N MET A 170 23.58 9.38 -20.84
CA MET A 170 22.46 10.25 -21.21
C MET A 170 22.49 11.56 -20.40
N GLY A 171 21.67 12.53 -20.80
CA GLY A 171 21.54 13.81 -20.12
C GLY A 171 20.21 14.49 -20.39
N THR A 172 19.81 15.34 -19.47
CA THR A 172 18.62 16.20 -19.67
C THR A 172 18.88 17.25 -20.74
N SER A 173 17.82 17.79 -21.33
CA SER A 173 17.92 18.92 -22.24
C SER A 173 18.52 20.15 -21.53
N PHE A 174 19.30 20.94 -22.29
CA PHE A 174 19.81 22.21 -21.79
C PHE A 174 18.65 23.20 -21.64
N GLN A 175 18.43 23.72 -20.44
CA GLN A 175 17.25 24.54 -20.10
C GLN A 175 17.66 25.84 -19.41
N LYS A 176 16.88 26.91 -19.67
CA LYS A 176 17.00 28.18 -18.96
C LYS A 176 15.70 28.49 -18.22
N HIS A 177 15.82 28.83 -16.95
CA HIS A 177 14.68 29.19 -16.11
C HIS A 177 14.75 30.64 -15.68
N PHE A 178 13.69 31.42 -16.01
CA PHE A 178 13.62 32.86 -15.74
C PHE A 178 12.97 33.20 -14.40
N LYS A 179 12.22 32.25 -13.80
CA LYS A 179 11.37 32.50 -12.62
C LYS A 179 11.64 31.55 -11.46
N ARG A 180 12.70 30.74 -11.54
CA ARG A 180 13.04 29.79 -10.46
C ARG A 180 14.55 29.61 -10.36
N ASN A 181 15.01 29.37 -9.14
CA ASN A 181 16.34 28.87 -8.85
C ASN A 181 16.27 27.36 -8.64
N GLU A 182 17.36 26.66 -8.92
CA GLU A 182 17.50 25.23 -8.73
C GLU A 182 18.70 24.90 -7.87
N ILE A 183 18.53 23.91 -6.98
CA ILE A 183 19.60 23.31 -6.21
C ILE A 183 19.64 21.83 -6.60
N TRP A 184 20.78 21.34 -7.01
CA TRP A 184 20.98 19.95 -7.40
C TRP A 184 21.80 19.21 -6.36
N LEU A 185 21.29 18.07 -5.91
CA LEU A 185 21.97 17.16 -4.99
C LEU A 185 22.18 15.82 -5.71
N ILE A 186 23.40 15.39 -5.85
CA ILE A 186 23.73 14.09 -6.40
C ILE A 186 23.74 13.07 -5.26
N SER A 187 22.69 12.23 -5.22
CA SER A 187 22.53 11.23 -4.17
C SER A 187 23.24 9.91 -4.49
N LYS A 188 23.44 9.61 -5.77
CA LYS A 188 24.10 8.37 -6.22
C LYS A 188 24.74 8.56 -7.60
N GLY A 189 25.94 8.04 -7.79
CA GLY A 189 26.70 8.11 -9.04
C GLY A 189 27.49 9.42 -9.18
N ALA A 190 27.89 9.71 -10.42
CA ALA A 190 28.57 10.93 -10.81
C ALA A 190 27.95 11.51 -12.07
N THR A 191 27.97 12.82 -12.21
CA THR A 191 27.43 13.52 -13.38
C THR A 191 28.32 14.70 -13.76
N LEU A 192 28.24 15.08 -15.04
CA LEU A 192 28.81 16.32 -15.53
C LEU A 192 27.69 17.33 -15.69
N VAL A 193 27.85 18.52 -15.11
CA VAL A 193 26.92 19.62 -15.26
C VAL A 193 27.48 20.63 -16.25
N PHE A 194 26.74 20.86 -17.33
CA PHE A 194 27.05 21.90 -18.29
C PHE A 194 26.19 23.13 -17.98
N TYR A 195 26.80 24.28 -17.83
CA TYR A 195 26.10 25.52 -17.56
C TYR A 195 26.61 26.66 -18.44
N SER A 196 25.77 27.66 -18.68
CA SER A 196 26.15 28.91 -19.36
C SER A 196 25.36 30.06 -18.76
N LYS A 197 26.01 31.20 -18.63
CA LYS A 197 25.36 32.45 -18.18
C LYS A 197 24.61 33.13 -19.32
N ASP A 198 25.03 32.93 -20.55
CA ASP A 198 24.56 33.71 -21.71
C ASP A 198 23.88 32.84 -22.77
N LYS A 199 24.62 32.01 -23.49
CA LYS A 199 24.13 31.18 -24.60
C LYS A 199 24.59 29.73 -24.48
N PRO A 200 23.80 28.78 -25.04
CA PRO A 200 24.16 27.34 -25.00
C PRO A 200 25.55 27.00 -25.54
N ASP A 201 26.03 27.78 -26.52
CA ASP A 201 27.34 27.55 -27.15
C ASP A 201 28.53 27.88 -26.25
N ASN A 202 28.32 28.69 -25.20
CA ASN A 202 29.33 29.10 -24.22
C ASN A 202 29.27 28.23 -22.96
N ARG A 203 29.07 26.91 -23.10
CA ARG A 203 28.95 25.96 -21.99
C ARG A 203 30.27 25.74 -21.23
N GLN A 204 30.19 25.75 -19.91
CA GLN A 204 31.24 25.33 -19.01
C GLN A 204 30.80 24.03 -18.32
N SER A 205 31.72 23.20 -17.89
CA SER A 205 31.44 21.96 -17.15
C SER A 205 32.05 21.99 -15.75
N ILE A 206 31.37 21.44 -14.81
CA ILE A 206 31.83 21.16 -13.42
C ILE A 206 31.53 19.73 -13.04
#